data_89d1687cdc9e987eff44db814e1c7fc6
#
_entry.id   89d1687cdc9e987eff44db814e1c7fc6
#
_cell.length_a   1.000
_cell.length_b   1.000
_cell.length_c   1.000
_cell.angle_alpha   90.00
_cell.angle_beta   90.00
_cell.angle_gamma   90.00
#
_symmetry.space_group_name_H-M   'P 1'
#
loop_
_entity.id
_entity.type
_entity.pdbx_description
1 polymer ?
#
loop_
_entity_poly.entity_id
_entity_poly.type
_entity_poly.pdbx_seq_one_letter_code
_entity_poly.pdbx_strand_id
1 'polypeptide(L)'
;MQTSFDKAMDFILSIEGGYVNDPNDPGGETNYGISKNKYPDVDIKGLTESKAREIYKKDYWDAFGCDDLPFPLDMCAFDSAVQHRPEIVRGMISRNTDYRDLILDRLDYYLEISRKNAGLHKFFRGWMIRLIRLRR
;
A
#
# COMPACT_ATOMS: atom_id res chain seq x y z
N MET A 1 -22.91 -7.47 -1.68
CA MET A 1 -22.47 -6.15 -2.17
C MET A 1 -20.99 -5.94 -1.81
N GLN A 2 -20.21 -5.44 -2.72
CA GLN A 2 -18.79 -5.21 -2.50
C GLN A 2 -18.56 -3.99 -1.60
N THR A 3 -17.79 -4.17 -0.51
CA THR A 3 -17.45 -3.08 0.40
C THR A 3 -16.31 -2.21 -0.15
N SER A 4 -16.07 -1.05 0.46
CA SER A 4 -14.90 -0.22 0.12
C SER A 4 -13.59 -0.98 0.35
N PHE A 5 -13.51 -1.77 1.42
CA PHE A 5 -12.34 -2.62 1.66
C PHE A 5 -12.14 -3.63 0.53
N ASP A 6 -13.21 -4.28 0.07
CA ASP A 6 -13.11 -5.23 -1.04
C ASP A 6 -12.57 -4.56 -2.31
N LYS A 7 -13.08 -3.38 -2.63
CA LYS A 7 -12.59 -2.59 -3.78
C LYS A 7 -11.11 -2.22 -3.63
N ALA A 8 -10.72 -1.83 -2.43
CA ALA A 8 -9.35 -1.47 -2.11
C ALA A 8 -8.42 -2.70 -2.23
N MET A 9 -8.88 -3.87 -1.77
CA MET A 9 -8.12 -5.12 -1.91
C MET A 9 -8.00 -5.53 -3.38
N ASP A 10 -9.05 -5.40 -4.17
CA ASP A 10 -8.98 -5.70 -5.60
C ASP A 10 -7.93 -4.82 -6.27
N PHE A 11 -7.85 -3.55 -5.89
CA PHE A 11 -6.80 -2.65 -6.39
C PHE A 11 -5.41 -3.13 -5.99
N ILE A 12 -5.19 -3.46 -4.71
CA ILE A 12 -3.89 -3.95 -4.21
C ILE A 12 -3.50 -5.23 -4.96
N LEU A 13 -4.41 -6.19 -5.06
CA LEU A 13 -4.14 -7.48 -5.70
C LEU A 13 -3.89 -7.33 -7.22
N SER A 14 -4.43 -6.29 -7.85
CA SER A 14 -4.16 -6.01 -9.27
C SER A 14 -2.72 -5.54 -9.52
N ILE A 15 -2.08 -5.00 -8.50
CA ILE A 15 -0.71 -4.46 -8.58
C ILE A 15 0.30 -5.46 -8.02
N GLU A 16 -0.01 -6.04 -6.84
CA GLU A 16 0.88 -6.99 -6.18
C GLU A 16 0.86 -8.34 -6.89
N GLY A 17 2.06 -8.88 -7.16
CA GLY A 17 2.21 -10.15 -7.85
C GLY A 17 1.93 -11.36 -6.99
N GLY A 18 2.07 -12.55 -7.60
CA GLY A 18 2.01 -13.82 -6.90
C GLY A 18 3.25 -14.08 -6.05
N TYR A 19 3.52 -15.36 -5.80
CA TYR A 19 4.67 -15.76 -4.99
C TYR A 19 5.99 -15.49 -5.73
N VAL A 20 6.90 -14.82 -5.03
CA VAL A 20 8.25 -14.54 -5.50
C VAL A 20 9.23 -14.84 -4.37
N ASN A 21 10.32 -15.52 -4.70
CA ASN A 21 11.43 -15.74 -3.77
C ASN A 21 12.74 -15.36 -4.46
N ASP A 22 13.09 -14.09 -4.39
CA ASP A 22 14.33 -13.57 -4.94
C ASP A 22 15.39 -13.48 -3.82
N PRO A 23 16.47 -14.27 -3.88
CA PRO A 23 17.51 -14.24 -2.86
C PRO A 23 18.23 -12.90 -2.73
N ASN A 24 18.11 -12.04 -3.74
CA ASN A 24 18.69 -10.70 -3.72
C ASN A 24 17.75 -9.64 -3.13
N ASP A 25 16.50 -10.02 -2.82
CA ASP A 25 15.53 -9.11 -2.21
C ASP A 25 15.70 -9.16 -0.68
N PRO A 26 16.04 -8.02 -0.04
CA PRO A 26 16.20 -7.97 1.42
C PRO A 26 14.90 -8.26 2.19
N GLY A 27 13.73 -8.14 1.54
CA GLY A 27 12.44 -8.50 2.12
C GLY A 27 12.18 -9.99 2.21
N GLY A 28 12.98 -10.82 1.52
CA GLY A 28 12.80 -12.26 1.42
C GLY A 28 11.66 -12.64 0.47
N GLU A 29 11.08 -13.83 0.69
CA GLU A 29 9.95 -14.28 -0.12
C GLU A 29 8.71 -13.40 0.09
N THR A 30 7.92 -13.23 -0.95
CA THR A 30 6.67 -12.46 -0.93
C THR A 30 5.56 -13.24 -1.61
N ASN A 31 4.33 -13.02 -1.15
CA ASN A 31 3.12 -13.53 -1.78
C ASN A 31 1.97 -12.59 -1.48
N TYR A 32 1.18 -12.23 -2.49
CA TYR A 32 0.11 -11.22 -2.37
C TYR A 32 0.61 -9.89 -1.79
N GLY A 33 1.88 -9.55 -2.01
CA GLY A 33 2.49 -8.34 -1.45
C GLY A 33 2.91 -8.44 0.02
N ILE A 34 2.77 -9.62 0.63
CA ILE A 34 3.13 -9.86 2.03
C ILE A 34 4.51 -10.53 2.08
N SER A 35 5.45 -9.90 2.79
CA SER A 35 6.85 -10.33 2.83
C SER A 35 7.19 -11.14 4.08
N LYS A 36 8.11 -12.09 3.94
CA LYS A 36 8.62 -12.88 5.06
C LYS A 36 9.32 -12.02 6.09
N ASN A 37 10.02 -11.01 5.64
CA ASN A 37 10.73 -10.09 6.53
C ASN A 37 9.79 -9.38 7.51
N LYS A 38 8.64 -8.94 7.00
CA LYS A 38 7.63 -8.26 7.83
C LYS A 38 6.77 -9.23 8.63
N TYR A 39 6.56 -10.43 8.11
CA TYR A 39 5.71 -11.46 8.73
C TYR A 39 6.50 -12.77 8.86
N PRO A 40 7.50 -12.82 9.76
CA PRO A 40 8.40 -13.97 9.86
C PRO A 40 7.71 -15.28 10.30
N ASP A 41 6.56 -15.18 10.98
CA ASP A 41 5.81 -16.33 11.47
C ASP A 41 4.75 -16.83 10.50
N VAL A 42 4.57 -16.17 9.35
CA VAL A 42 3.58 -16.55 8.35
C VAL A 42 4.22 -17.47 7.30
N ASP A 43 3.49 -18.53 6.92
CA ASP A 43 3.85 -19.36 5.75
C ASP A 43 3.54 -18.57 4.48
N ILE A 44 4.51 -17.84 3.99
CA ILE A 44 4.35 -16.95 2.83
C ILE A 44 4.00 -17.74 1.57
N LYS A 45 4.70 -18.84 1.32
CA LYS A 45 4.48 -19.66 0.14
C LYS A 45 3.08 -20.28 0.11
N GLY A 46 2.60 -20.73 1.27
CA GLY A 46 1.27 -21.34 1.43
C GLY A 46 0.15 -20.33 1.67
N LEU A 47 0.42 -19.03 1.60
CA LEU A 47 -0.56 -18.00 1.87
C LEU A 47 -1.70 -18.04 0.85
N THR A 48 -2.95 -18.04 1.35
CA THR A 48 -4.16 -17.95 0.51
C THR A 48 -4.59 -16.49 0.37
N GLU A 49 -5.38 -16.20 -0.66
CA GLU A 49 -5.95 -14.85 -0.83
C GLU A 49 -6.80 -14.46 0.38
N SER A 50 -7.60 -15.38 0.90
CA SER A 50 -8.43 -15.16 2.09
C SER A 50 -7.59 -14.74 3.29
N LYS A 51 -6.48 -15.43 3.54
CA LYS A 51 -5.58 -15.12 4.64
C LYS A 51 -4.87 -13.79 4.42
N ALA A 52 -4.47 -13.51 3.19
CA ALA A 52 -3.87 -12.23 2.84
C ALA A 52 -4.84 -11.08 3.12
N ARG A 53 -6.13 -11.22 2.75
CA ARG A 53 -7.16 -10.22 3.02
C ARG A 53 -7.35 -9.98 4.51
N GLU A 54 -7.29 -11.01 5.35
CA GLU A 54 -7.35 -10.86 6.81
C GLU A 54 -6.19 -10.01 7.34
N ILE A 55 -4.98 -10.26 6.86
CA ILE A 55 -3.79 -9.51 7.26
C ILE A 55 -3.93 -8.04 6.86
N TYR A 56 -4.30 -7.75 5.61
CA TYR A 56 -4.50 -6.39 5.13
C TYR A 56 -5.61 -5.67 5.89
N LYS A 57 -6.71 -6.36 6.19
CA LYS A 57 -7.82 -5.79 6.95
C LYS A 57 -7.37 -5.33 8.33
N LYS A 58 -6.69 -6.22 9.06
CA LYS A 58 -6.28 -5.95 10.44
C LYS A 58 -5.14 -4.94 10.51
N ASP A 59 -4.07 -5.15 9.75
CA ASP A 59 -2.81 -4.43 9.94
C ASP A 59 -2.73 -3.11 9.19
N TYR A 60 -3.60 -2.90 8.19
CA TYR A 60 -3.59 -1.70 7.37
C TYR A 60 -4.92 -0.96 7.37
N TRP A 61 -6.02 -1.63 7.06
CA TRP A 61 -7.33 -0.99 7.00
C TRP A 61 -7.81 -0.53 8.37
N ASP A 62 -7.92 -1.47 9.31
CA ASP A 62 -8.40 -1.17 10.66
C ASP A 62 -7.39 -0.35 11.46
N ALA A 63 -6.10 -0.67 11.32
CA ALA A 63 -5.04 0.02 12.05
C ALA A 63 -4.97 1.52 11.73
N PHE A 64 -5.38 1.94 10.54
CA PHE A 64 -5.37 3.34 10.11
C PHE A 64 -6.77 3.98 10.09
N GLY A 65 -7.78 3.30 10.62
CA GLY A 65 -9.12 3.87 10.77
C GLY A 65 -9.84 4.14 9.45
N CYS A 66 -9.59 3.32 8.42
CA CYS A 66 -10.15 3.58 7.09
C CYS A 66 -11.67 3.54 7.05
N ASP A 67 -12.33 2.77 7.94
CA ASP A 67 -13.79 2.75 8.02
C ASP A 67 -14.39 4.12 8.35
N ASP A 68 -13.63 5.00 9.00
CA ASP A 68 -14.09 6.33 9.40
C ASP A 68 -13.89 7.38 8.29
N LEU A 69 -13.31 6.99 7.17
CA LEU A 69 -13.03 7.89 6.05
C LEU A 69 -14.04 7.69 4.92
N PRO A 70 -14.46 8.79 4.24
CA PRO A 70 -15.37 8.65 3.11
C PRO A 70 -14.67 8.02 1.90
N PHE A 71 -15.44 7.31 1.07
CA PHE A 71 -14.96 6.81 -0.22
C PHE A 71 -14.76 7.98 -1.20
N PRO A 72 -13.67 8.05 -1.97
CA PRO A 72 -12.56 7.08 -2.07
C PRO A 72 -11.32 7.43 -1.22
N LEU A 73 -11.45 8.35 -0.26
CA LEU A 73 -10.34 8.69 0.64
C LEU A 73 -9.88 7.47 1.44
N ASP A 74 -10.81 6.62 1.85
CA ASP A 74 -10.54 5.37 2.56
C ASP A 74 -9.59 4.46 1.77
N MET A 75 -9.85 4.29 0.48
CA MET A 75 -8.97 3.50 -0.40
C MET A 75 -7.59 4.11 -0.55
N CYS A 76 -7.51 5.42 -0.69
CA CYS A 76 -6.23 6.13 -0.82
C CYS A 76 -5.42 6.05 0.48
N ALA A 77 -6.07 6.16 1.62
CA ALA A 77 -5.45 6.02 2.93
C ALA A 77 -4.91 4.60 3.13
N PHE A 78 -5.71 3.59 2.78
CA PHE A 78 -5.31 2.20 2.85
C PHE A 78 -4.10 1.90 1.96
N ASP A 79 -4.15 2.33 0.70
CA ASP A 79 -3.01 2.14 -0.22
C ASP A 79 -1.75 2.84 0.31
N SER A 80 -1.90 4.01 0.91
CA SER A 80 -0.79 4.73 1.55
C SER A 80 -0.21 3.92 2.71
N ALA A 81 -1.08 3.32 3.53
CA ALA A 81 -0.67 2.47 4.66
C ALA A 81 0.15 1.26 4.20
N VAL A 82 -0.21 0.69 3.05
CA VAL A 82 0.53 -0.43 2.46
C VAL A 82 1.90 0.01 1.95
N GLN A 83 2.02 1.22 1.41
CA GLN A 83 3.20 1.69 0.71
C GLN A 83 4.20 2.45 1.57
N HIS A 84 3.76 3.09 2.64
CA HIS A 84 4.59 4.02 3.41
C HIS A 84 4.67 3.63 4.88
N ARG A 85 5.67 4.17 5.57
CA ARG A 85 5.84 3.95 7.01
C ARG A 85 4.68 4.58 7.78
N PRO A 86 4.29 3.99 8.94
CA PRO A 86 3.12 4.45 9.70
C PRO A 86 3.12 5.94 10.02
N GLU A 87 4.23 6.51 10.43
CA GLU A 87 4.33 7.93 10.80
C GLU A 87 4.06 8.86 9.60
N ILE A 88 4.50 8.46 8.41
CA ILE A 88 4.26 9.22 7.17
C ILE A 88 2.76 9.16 6.81
N VAL A 89 2.17 7.99 6.87
CA VAL A 89 0.75 7.78 6.55
C VAL A 89 -0.16 8.54 7.51
N ARG A 90 0.12 8.49 8.81
CA ARG A 90 -0.68 9.21 9.80
C ARG A 90 -0.65 10.72 9.56
N GLY A 91 0.51 11.26 9.19
CA GLY A 91 0.63 12.66 8.79
C GLY A 91 -0.21 12.99 7.56
N MET A 92 -0.14 12.15 6.53
CA MET A 92 -0.92 12.33 5.30
C MET A 92 -2.43 12.31 5.57
N ILE A 93 -2.90 11.35 6.36
CA ILE A 93 -4.33 11.24 6.71
C ILE A 93 -4.78 12.45 7.53
N SER A 94 -3.97 12.90 8.48
CA SER A 94 -4.34 14.03 9.34
C SER A 94 -4.43 15.37 8.58
N ARG A 95 -3.65 15.54 7.50
CA ARG A 95 -3.62 16.78 6.72
C ARG A 95 -4.67 16.84 5.61
N ASN A 96 -5.20 15.71 5.17
CA ASN A 96 -5.98 15.63 3.94
C ASN A 96 -7.38 15.07 4.18
N THR A 97 -8.39 15.84 3.79
CA THR A 97 -9.80 15.44 3.85
C THR A 97 -10.37 15.06 2.48
N ASP A 98 -9.61 15.31 1.42
CA ASP A 98 -9.98 14.96 0.04
C ASP A 98 -8.93 13.98 -0.52
N TYR A 99 -9.41 12.94 -1.23
CA TYR A 99 -8.51 11.93 -1.76
C TYR A 99 -7.52 12.45 -2.80
N ARG A 100 -7.91 13.50 -3.55
CA ARG A 100 -7.02 14.13 -4.54
C ARG A 100 -5.86 14.81 -3.86
N ASP A 101 -6.11 15.49 -2.75
CA ASP A 101 -5.07 16.15 -1.97
C ASP A 101 -4.13 15.11 -1.34
N LEU A 102 -4.66 13.97 -0.89
CA LEU A 102 -3.83 12.87 -0.40
C LEU A 102 -2.92 12.31 -1.51
N ILE A 103 -3.44 12.15 -2.71
CA ILE A 103 -2.64 11.70 -3.86
C ILE A 103 -1.53 12.71 -4.16
N LEU A 104 -1.83 14.00 -4.15
CA LEU A 104 -0.82 15.06 -4.37
C LEU A 104 0.23 15.10 -3.26
N ASP A 105 -0.17 14.87 -2.02
CA ASP A 105 0.75 14.78 -0.88
C ASP A 105 1.71 13.58 -1.06
N ARG A 106 1.21 12.46 -1.53
CA ARG A 106 2.05 11.31 -1.86
C ARG A 106 3.00 11.58 -3.02
N LEU A 107 2.54 12.28 -4.05
CA LEU A 107 3.39 12.70 -5.16
C LEU A 107 4.54 13.57 -4.65
N ASP A 108 4.22 14.53 -3.81
CA ASP A 108 5.19 15.44 -3.19
C ASP A 108 6.24 14.65 -2.37
N TYR A 109 5.78 13.68 -1.59
CA TYR A 109 6.64 12.79 -0.82
C TYR A 109 7.60 12.00 -1.72
N TYR A 110 7.09 11.42 -2.81
CA TYR A 110 7.93 10.68 -3.76
C TYR A 110 8.97 11.58 -4.43
N LEU A 111 8.58 12.79 -4.81
CA LEU A 111 9.51 13.77 -5.37
C LEU A 111 10.64 14.10 -4.39
N GLU A 112 10.28 14.31 -3.14
CA GLU A 112 11.26 14.69 -2.10
C GLU A 112 12.24 13.56 -1.79
N ILE A 113 11.78 12.32 -1.64
CA ILE A 113 12.69 11.20 -1.39
C ILE A 113 13.57 10.90 -2.62
N SER A 114 13.06 11.07 -3.83
CA SER A 114 13.83 10.90 -5.06
C SER A 114 14.90 11.98 -5.21
N ARG A 115 14.60 13.22 -4.79
CA ARG A 115 15.58 14.31 -4.78
C ARG A 115 16.75 14.01 -3.85
N LYS A 116 16.47 13.42 -2.69
CA LYS A 116 17.48 13.08 -1.70
C LYS A 116 18.28 11.84 -2.06
N ASN A 117 17.71 10.93 -2.84
CA ASN A 117 18.33 9.67 -3.20
C ASN A 117 18.06 9.32 -4.67
N ALA A 118 19.04 9.60 -5.53
CA ALA A 118 18.94 9.34 -6.96
C ALA A 118 18.75 7.84 -7.29
N GLY A 119 19.17 6.93 -6.41
CA GLY A 119 18.96 5.50 -6.58
C GLY A 119 17.48 5.09 -6.61
N LEU A 120 16.58 5.97 -6.12
CA LEU A 120 15.14 5.72 -6.13
C LEU A 120 14.47 6.11 -7.46
N HIS A 121 15.15 6.78 -8.37
CA HIS A 121 14.59 7.22 -9.66
C HIS A 121 14.03 6.06 -10.47
N LYS A 122 14.62 4.88 -10.37
CA LYS A 122 14.17 3.68 -11.07
C LYS A 122 12.75 3.23 -10.67
N PHE A 123 12.27 3.64 -9.49
CA PHE A 123 10.93 3.31 -8.99
C PHE A 123 9.88 4.38 -9.34
N PHE A 124 10.31 5.55 -9.77
CA PHE A 124 9.45 6.72 -9.92
C PHE A 124 8.27 6.47 -10.88
N ARG A 125 8.55 5.85 -12.04
CA ARG A 125 7.51 5.56 -13.01
C ARG A 125 6.42 4.66 -12.43
N GLY A 126 6.81 3.61 -11.69
CA GLY A 126 5.86 2.71 -11.03
C GLY A 126 5.01 3.43 -9.98
N TRP A 127 5.63 4.30 -9.18
CA TRP A 127 4.89 5.11 -8.19
C TRP A 127 3.87 6.01 -8.87
N MET A 128 4.24 6.66 -9.96
CA MET A 128 3.32 7.54 -10.71
C MET A 128 2.15 6.78 -11.30
N ILE A 129 2.40 5.62 -11.90
CA ILE A 129 1.35 4.76 -12.44
C ILE A 129 0.36 4.36 -11.33
N ARG A 130 0.86 4.00 -10.15
CA ARG A 130 0.02 3.64 -9.01
C ARG A 130 -0.88 4.81 -8.58
N LEU A 131 -0.33 6.00 -8.45
CA LEU A 131 -1.10 7.20 -8.08
C LEU A 131 -2.17 7.55 -9.12
N ILE A 132 -1.82 7.43 -10.41
CA ILE A 132 -2.76 7.68 -11.50
C ILE A 132 -3.92 6.69 -11.44
N ARG A 133 -3.65 5.43 -11.16
CA ARG A 133 -4.70 4.39 -11.03
C ARG A 133 -5.61 4.60 -9.82
N LEU A 134 -5.10 5.22 -8.76
CA LEU A 134 -5.91 5.60 -7.59
C LEU A 134 -6.85 6.75 -7.88
N ARG A 135 -6.55 7.57 -8.86
CA ARG A 135 -7.38 8.71 -9.23
C ARG A 135 -8.70 8.23 -9.83
N ARG A 136 -9.79 8.81 -9.40
CA ARG A 136 -11.16 8.50 -9.87
C ARG A 136 -11.67 9.48 -10.92
#